data_d52c99cba2305e3c248f3ca8e3cab196
#
_entry.id   d52c99cba2305e3c248f3ca8e3cab196
#
_cell.length_a   1.000
_cell.length_b   1.000
_cell.length_c   1.000
_cell.angle_alpha   90.00
_cell.angle_beta   90.00
_cell.angle_gamma   90.00
#
_symmetry.space_group_name_H-M   'P 1'
#
loop_
_entity.id
_entity.type
_entity.pdbx_description
1 polymer ?
#
loop_
_entity_poly.entity_id
_entity_poly.type
_entity_poly.pdbx_seq_one_letter_code
_entity_poly.pdbx_strand_id
1 'polypeptide(L)'
;DRSVSRGLGDVYKRQISYCTIRIFLKYSIYTMRLAKRGELLTHHKDKAVLTLLKMDSVIEKDFIEVHPEMSLREMVHKISQSDRNLFPVTDHNGNLLGIVLLNDIRNIMFRPELYDRMFVRKFMCMPPAKIEIGDNMENVMKTFDRTNAWNLPVVENGKYIGFVSKSKIFNSYRRVLRHFSDD
;
A
#
# COMPACT_ATOMS: atom_id res chain seq x y z
N ASP A 1 -0.33 -63.11 -11.96
CA ASP A 1 0.82 -62.22 -12.34
C ASP A 1 0.54 -61.18 -13.41
N ARG A 2 -0.61 -61.23 -14.11
CA ARG A 2 -0.96 -60.20 -15.13
C ARG A 2 -1.51 -58.88 -14.55
N SER A 3 -1.95 -58.85 -13.30
CA SER A 3 -2.52 -57.66 -12.65
C SER A 3 -1.46 -56.69 -12.16
N VAL A 4 -0.33 -57.18 -11.67
CA VAL A 4 0.79 -56.39 -11.17
C VAL A 4 1.53 -55.66 -12.30
N SER A 5 1.69 -56.33 -13.44
CA SER A 5 2.35 -55.78 -14.63
C SER A 5 1.57 -54.61 -15.26
N ARG A 6 0.23 -54.62 -15.21
CA ARG A 6 -0.59 -53.49 -15.68
C ARG A 6 -0.46 -52.26 -14.80
N GLY A 7 -0.40 -52.42 -13.49
CA GLY A 7 -0.26 -51.29 -12.55
C GLY A 7 1.08 -50.54 -12.70
N LEU A 8 2.18 -51.27 -12.87
CA LEU A 8 3.50 -50.66 -13.11
C LEU A 8 3.55 -49.88 -14.42
N GLY A 9 3.01 -50.44 -15.53
CA GLY A 9 2.96 -49.74 -16.82
C GLY A 9 2.17 -48.43 -16.79
N ASP A 10 1.09 -48.37 -16.02
CA ASP A 10 0.28 -47.15 -15.88
C ASP A 10 0.96 -46.08 -15.02
N VAL A 11 1.73 -46.47 -14.00
CA VAL A 11 2.54 -45.54 -13.22
C VAL A 11 3.62 -44.88 -14.09
N TYR A 12 4.36 -45.67 -14.86
CA TYR A 12 5.39 -45.15 -15.76
C TYR A 12 4.81 -44.22 -16.85
N LYS A 13 3.69 -44.58 -17.43
CA LYS A 13 2.99 -43.72 -18.42
C LYS A 13 2.60 -42.38 -17.83
N ARG A 14 2.07 -42.37 -16.63
CA ARG A 14 1.71 -41.11 -15.93
C ARG A 14 2.94 -40.26 -15.62
N GLN A 15 4.03 -40.88 -15.15
CA GLN A 15 5.28 -40.18 -14.86
C GLN A 15 5.93 -39.58 -16.12
N ILE A 16 6.03 -40.39 -17.20
CA ILE A 16 6.57 -39.90 -18.47
C ILE A 16 5.71 -38.76 -19.02
N SER A 17 4.38 -38.93 -19.03
CA SER A 17 3.46 -37.89 -19.46
C SER A 17 3.61 -36.63 -18.65
N TYR A 18 3.71 -36.72 -17.33
CA TYR A 18 3.94 -35.59 -16.44
C TYR A 18 5.27 -34.88 -16.73
N CYS A 19 6.36 -35.63 -16.86
CA CYS A 19 7.68 -35.09 -17.16
C CYS A 19 7.71 -34.42 -18.54
N THR A 20 7.10 -35.05 -19.55
CA THR A 20 7.00 -34.45 -20.90
C THR A 20 6.24 -33.15 -20.88
N ILE A 21 5.09 -33.10 -20.20
CA ILE A 21 4.31 -31.86 -20.07
C ILE A 21 5.12 -30.76 -19.37
N ARG A 22 5.88 -31.10 -18.32
CA ARG A 22 6.71 -30.14 -17.58
C ARG A 22 7.84 -29.54 -18.42
N ILE A 23 8.40 -30.32 -19.35
CA ILE A 23 9.48 -29.87 -20.24
C ILE A 23 8.94 -28.91 -21.29
N PHE A 24 7.76 -29.20 -21.88
CA PHE A 24 7.21 -28.43 -23.00
C PHE A 24 6.26 -27.32 -22.57
N LEU A 25 5.61 -27.42 -21.41
CA LEU A 25 4.65 -26.44 -20.91
C LEU A 25 5.15 -25.79 -19.63
N LYS A 26 5.59 -24.53 -19.75
CA LYS A 26 6.03 -23.71 -18.61
C LYS A 26 4.90 -23.43 -17.61
N TYR A 27 3.64 -23.52 -18.04
CA TYR A 27 2.46 -23.22 -17.24
C TYR A 27 1.47 -24.36 -17.26
N SER A 28 0.77 -24.61 -16.14
CA SER A 28 -0.38 -25.53 -16.06
C SER A 28 -1.50 -25.06 -17.00
N ILE A 29 -2.36 -26.00 -17.45
CA ILE A 29 -3.54 -25.68 -18.30
C ILE A 29 -4.41 -24.59 -17.66
N TYR A 30 -4.53 -24.57 -16.34
CA TYR A 30 -5.29 -23.54 -15.61
C TYR A 30 -4.58 -22.20 -15.61
N THR A 31 -3.25 -22.17 -15.45
CA THR A 31 -2.47 -20.94 -15.45
C THR A 31 -2.15 -20.40 -16.84
N MET A 32 -2.25 -21.24 -17.88
CA MET A 32 -2.04 -20.83 -19.28
C MET A 32 -3.11 -19.84 -19.77
N ARG A 33 -4.37 -20.01 -19.33
CA ARG A 33 -5.44 -19.04 -19.64
C ARG A 33 -5.21 -17.69 -18.97
N LEU A 34 -4.74 -17.70 -17.72
CA LEU A 34 -4.35 -16.49 -16.98
C LEU A 34 -3.10 -15.83 -17.60
N ALA A 35 -2.13 -16.65 -18.03
CA ALA A 35 -0.94 -16.15 -18.72
C ALA A 35 -1.27 -15.48 -20.06
N LYS A 36 -2.18 -16.07 -20.87
CA LYS A 36 -2.64 -15.49 -22.16
C LYS A 36 -3.46 -14.20 -21.98
N ARG A 37 -4.09 -14.00 -20.80
CA ARG A 37 -4.83 -12.76 -20.46
C ARG A 37 -3.93 -11.71 -19.81
N GLY A 38 -2.62 -11.96 -19.66
CA GLY A 38 -1.72 -11.07 -18.92
C GLY A 38 -2.00 -11.00 -17.41
N GLU A 39 -2.90 -11.82 -16.90
CA GLU A 39 -3.33 -11.86 -15.50
C GLU A 39 -2.41 -12.73 -14.61
N LEU A 40 -1.44 -13.45 -15.21
CA LEU A 40 -0.47 -14.23 -14.48
C LEU A 40 0.62 -13.30 -13.94
N LEU A 41 0.42 -12.84 -12.72
CA LEU A 41 1.42 -12.08 -11.96
C LEU A 41 2.57 -13.05 -11.60
N THR A 42 3.65 -13.00 -12.33
CA THR A 42 4.87 -13.72 -11.96
C THR A 42 5.70 -12.83 -11.05
N HIS A 43 6.25 -13.36 -9.97
CA HIS A 43 7.07 -12.65 -8.98
C HIS A 43 8.16 -11.76 -9.60
N HIS A 44 8.66 -12.09 -10.78
CA HIS A 44 9.63 -11.29 -11.51
C HIS A 44 9.04 -10.07 -12.22
N LYS A 45 7.80 -10.17 -12.73
CA LYS A 45 7.11 -9.02 -13.34
C LYS A 45 6.69 -8.00 -12.29
N ASP A 46 6.23 -8.47 -11.11
CA ASP A 46 5.83 -7.60 -10.01
C ASP A 46 6.99 -6.74 -9.52
N LYS A 47 8.17 -7.33 -9.33
CA LYS A 47 9.38 -6.59 -8.94
C LYS A 47 9.78 -5.56 -10.00
N ALA A 48 9.74 -5.93 -11.29
CA ALA A 48 10.09 -5.01 -12.36
C ALA A 48 9.13 -3.80 -12.40
N VAL A 49 7.83 -4.03 -12.27
CA VAL A 49 6.83 -2.95 -12.26
C VAL A 49 6.99 -2.05 -11.03
N LEU A 50 7.24 -2.62 -9.85
CA LEU A 50 7.50 -1.82 -8.65
C LEU A 50 8.75 -0.95 -8.79
N THR A 51 9.79 -1.44 -9.48
CA THR A 51 11.02 -0.67 -9.76
C THR A 51 10.76 0.52 -10.69
N LEU A 52 9.77 0.41 -11.58
CA LEU A 52 9.39 1.49 -12.50
C LEU A 52 8.49 2.55 -11.86
N LEU A 53 7.84 2.23 -10.74
CA LEU A 53 6.99 3.18 -10.02
C LEU A 53 7.86 4.19 -9.26
N LYS A 54 7.79 5.45 -9.69
CA LYS A 54 8.44 6.56 -8.99
C LYS A 54 7.57 7.01 -7.81
N MET A 55 8.22 7.34 -6.70
CA MET A 55 7.55 7.83 -5.48
C MET A 55 6.65 9.03 -5.79
N ASP A 56 7.12 10.00 -6.57
CA ASP A 56 6.36 11.21 -6.93
C ASP A 56 5.01 10.93 -7.60
N SER A 57 4.88 9.77 -8.27
CA SER A 57 3.62 9.40 -8.95
C SER A 57 2.55 8.85 -8.01
N VAL A 58 2.93 8.49 -6.79
CA VAL A 58 2.05 7.86 -5.80
C VAL A 58 1.85 8.70 -4.54
N ILE A 59 2.61 9.78 -4.36
CA ILE A 59 2.41 10.73 -3.26
C ILE A 59 1.13 11.51 -3.48
N GLU A 60 0.32 11.56 -2.44
CA GLU A 60 -0.88 12.39 -2.35
C GLU A 60 -0.57 13.56 -1.43
N LYS A 61 -0.74 14.79 -1.93
CA LYS A 61 -0.42 16.05 -1.23
C LYS A 61 -1.66 16.80 -0.75
N ASP A 62 -2.84 16.31 -1.08
CA ASP A 62 -4.13 16.91 -0.73
C ASP A 62 -4.55 16.52 0.70
N PHE A 63 -3.78 17.00 1.68
CA PHE A 63 -4.05 16.84 3.11
C PHE A 63 -3.89 18.19 3.82
N ILE A 64 -4.82 18.50 4.71
CA ILE A 64 -4.76 19.72 5.50
C ILE A 64 -3.81 19.49 6.69
N GLU A 65 -2.74 20.27 6.73
CA GLU A 65 -1.81 20.27 7.84
C GLU A 65 -2.42 20.94 9.08
N VAL A 66 -2.11 20.41 10.24
CA VAL A 66 -2.49 20.93 11.55
C VAL A 66 -1.26 21.07 12.44
N HIS A 67 -1.35 21.93 13.46
CA HIS A 67 -0.26 22.19 14.38
C HIS A 67 -0.60 21.71 15.80
N PRO A 68 0.39 21.34 16.63
CA PRO A 68 0.17 20.81 17.99
C PRO A 68 -0.61 21.76 18.91
N GLU A 69 -0.45 23.08 18.68
CA GLU A 69 -1.06 24.16 19.49
C GLU A 69 -2.50 24.45 19.08
N MET A 70 -2.98 23.94 17.95
CA MET A 70 -4.35 24.17 17.51
C MET A 70 -5.33 23.58 18.51
N SER A 71 -6.39 24.34 18.80
CA SER A 71 -7.49 23.88 19.66
C SER A 71 -8.36 22.83 18.93
N LEU A 72 -9.15 22.08 19.70
CA LEU A 72 -10.14 21.16 19.12
C LEU A 72 -11.17 21.91 18.26
N ARG A 73 -11.52 23.16 18.61
CA ARG A 73 -12.40 24.01 17.79
C ARG A 73 -11.83 24.24 16.37
N GLU A 74 -10.58 24.65 16.30
CA GLU A 74 -9.89 24.86 15.02
C GLU A 74 -9.73 23.55 14.24
N MET A 75 -9.43 22.45 14.94
CA MET A 75 -9.34 21.12 14.33
C MET A 75 -10.67 20.70 13.71
N VAL A 76 -11.80 20.86 14.42
CA VAL A 76 -13.14 20.54 13.90
C VAL A 76 -13.46 21.40 12.66
N HIS A 77 -13.04 22.66 12.66
CA HIS A 77 -13.19 23.52 11.48
C HIS A 77 -12.35 23.02 10.30
N LYS A 78 -11.11 22.58 10.53
CA LYS A 78 -10.26 21.97 9.48
C LYS A 78 -10.87 20.67 8.93
N ILE A 79 -11.44 19.83 9.81
CA ILE A 79 -12.14 18.59 9.41
C ILE A 79 -13.31 18.90 8.49
N SER A 80 -14.11 19.93 8.79
CA SER A 80 -15.27 20.30 7.97
C SER A 80 -14.89 20.78 6.55
N GLN A 81 -13.64 21.15 6.33
CA GLN A 81 -13.10 21.58 5.04
C GLN A 81 -12.39 20.48 4.25
N SER A 82 -12.28 19.28 4.81
CA SER A 82 -11.49 18.18 4.25
C SER A 82 -12.34 16.94 3.98
N ASP A 83 -12.15 16.33 2.83
CA ASP A 83 -12.69 15.01 2.52
C ASP A 83 -11.81 13.86 3.07
N ARG A 84 -10.72 14.21 3.76
CA ARG A 84 -9.75 13.24 4.28
C ARG A 84 -10.01 12.92 5.75
N ASN A 85 -9.75 11.67 6.13
CA ASN A 85 -9.90 11.17 7.50
C ASN A 85 -8.58 11.15 8.29
N LEU A 86 -7.53 11.75 7.73
CA LEU A 86 -6.17 11.74 8.24
C LEU A 86 -5.57 13.12 8.07
N PHE A 87 -4.92 13.63 9.12
CA PHE A 87 -4.34 14.97 9.17
C PHE A 87 -2.90 14.89 9.67
N PRO A 88 -1.92 15.36 8.90
CA PRO A 88 -0.54 15.44 9.36
C PRO A 88 -0.40 16.56 10.37
N VAL A 89 0.34 16.29 11.45
CA VAL A 89 0.69 17.28 12.47
C VAL A 89 2.12 17.71 12.22
N THR A 90 2.31 19.00 11.89
CA THR A 90 3.62 19.58 11.57
C THR A 90 3.98 20.69 12.55
N ASP A 91 5.27 20.93 12.75
CA ASP A 91 5.76 22.14 13.41
C ASP A 91 5.80 23.32 12.43
N HIS A 92 6.19 24.52 12.94
CA HIS A 92 6.33 25.73 12.13
C HIS A 92 7.43 25.65 11.04
N ASN A 93 8.33 24.67 11.14
CA ASN A 93 9.38 24.41 10.14
C ASN A 93 8.95 23.36 9.09
N GLY A 94 7.73 22.82 9.21
CA GLY A 94 7.19 21.78 8.34
C GLY A 94 7.65 20.35 8.70
N ASN A 95 8.30 20.14 9.86
CA ASN A 95 8.68 18.80 10.28
C ASN A 95 7.46 18.02 10.76
N LEU A 96 7.40 16.75 10.38
CA LEU A 96 6.31 15.86 10.78
C LEU A 96 6.47 15.42 12.24
N LEU A 97 5.57 15.89 13.09
CA LEU A 97 5.51 15.55 14.52
C LEU A 97 4.62 14.34 14.80
N GLY A 98 3.53 14.19 14.06
CA GLY A 98 2.56 13.12 14.28
C GLY A 98 1.45 13.14 13.23
N ILE A 99 0.39 12.42 13.52
CA ILE A 99 -0.84 12.38 12.71
C ILE A 99 -2.05 12.44 13.62
N VAL A 100 -3.18 12.94 13.11
CA VAL A 100 -4.50 12.83 13.74
C VAL A 100 -5.39 12.00 12.82
N LEU A 101 -5.99 10.96 13.37
CA LEU A 101 -7.01 10.17 12.68
C LEU A 101 -8.41 10.66 13.12
N LEU A 102 -9.29 10.86 12.16
CA LEU A 102 -10.67 11.27 12.44
C LEU A 102 -11.36 10.32 13.43
N ASN A 103 -11.06 9.03 13.35
CA ASN A 103 -11.62 8.03 14.26
C ASN A 103 -11.24 8.27 15.72
N ASP A 104 -10.03 8.75 15.98
CA ASP A 104 -9.52 8.93 17.34
C ASP A 104 -10.19 10.13 18.04
N ILE A 105 -10.60 11.13 17.27
CA ILE A 105 -11.24 12.33 17.80
C ILE A 105 -12.76 12.34 17.66
N ARG A 106 -13.36 11.33 17.03
CA ARG A 106 -14.79 11.26 16.75
C ARG A 106 -15.65 11.44 18.01
N ASN A 107 -15.21 10.89 19.14
CA ASN A 107 -15.95 10.97 20.40
C ASN A 107 -15.89 12.35 21.06
N ILE A 108 -14.84 13.14 20.78
CA ILE A 108 -14.62 14.45 21.41
C ILE A 108 -15.04 15.63 20.51
N MET A 109 -15.07 15.43 19.19
CA MET A 109 -15.38 16.49 18.23
C MET A 109 -16.83 17.04 18.35
N PHE A 110 -17.73 16.30 18.98
CA PHE A 110 -19.11 16.72 19.23
C PHE A 110 -19.34 17.24 20.65
N ARG A 111 -18.26 17.52 21.41
CA ARG A 111 -18.32 18.03 22.78
C ARG A 111 -17.82 19.48 22.85
N PRO A 112 -18.74 20.48 22.73
CA PRO A 112 -18.37 21.90 22.72
C PRO A 112 -17.58 22.36 23.95
N GLU A 113 -17.82 21.72 25.10
CA GLU A 113 -17.09 21.99 26.35
C GLU A 113 -15.60 21.70 26.32
N LEU A 114 -15.14 20.89 25.33
CA LEU A 114 -13.75 20.53 25.14
C LEU A 114 -13.04 21.41 24.10
N TYR A 115 -13.77 22.21 23.34
CA TYR A 115 -13.24 22.93 22.17
C TYR A 115 -12.04 23.82 22.47
N ASP A 116 -12.08 24.53 23.59
CA ASP A 116 -11.05 25.47 23.99
C ASP A 116 -10.09 24.90 25.08
N ARG A 117 -10.34 23.64 25.50
CA ARG A 117 -9.56 22.95 26.53
C ARG A 117 -8.65 21.85 25.97
N MET A 118 -9.01 21.32 24.81
CA MET A 118 -8.26 20.26 24.14
C MET A 118 -7.46 20.83 22.96
N PHE A 119 -6.22 20.41 22.86
CA PHE A 119 -5.30 20.79 21.79
C PHE A 119 -4.82 19.57 21.04
N VAL A 120 -4.45 19.73 19.76
CA VAL A 120 -3.99 18.66 18.86
C VAL A 120 -2.92 17.79 19.49
N ARG A 121 -1.98 18.37 20.21
CA ARG A 121 -0.91 17.65 20.96
C ARG A 121 -1.42 16.59 21.94
N LYS A 122 -2.69 16.66 22.38
CA LYS A 122 -3.27 15.72 23.34
C LYS A 122 -3.88 14.47 22.70
N PHE A 123 -4.23 14.54 21.42
CA PHE A 123 -4.88 13.46 20.69
C PHE A 123 -4.17 13.08 19.39
N MET A 124 -3.06 13.74 19.04
CA MET A 124 -2.21 13.27 17.96
C MET A 124 -1.50 11.97 18.36
N CYS A 125 -1.21 11.13 17.39
CA CYS A 125 -0.44 9.90 17.58
C CYS A 125 0.77 9.87 16.64
N MET A 126 1.75 9.02 16.97
CA MET A 126 2.87 8.78 16.06
C MET A 126 2.42 7.85 14.92
N PRO A 127 2.80 8.14 13.68
CA PRO A 127 2.53 7.21 12.59
C PRO A 127 3.32 5.91 12.80
N PRO A 128 2.79 4.75 12.36
CA PRO A 128 3.45 3.44 12.57
C PRO A 128 4.79 3.32 11.85
N ALA A 129 4.99 4.11 10.80
CA ALA A 129 6.27 4.33 10.11
C ALA A 129 6.22 5.64 9.31
N LYS A 130 7.39 6.12 8.90
CA LYS A 130 7.57 7.20 7.94
C LYS A 130 8.30 6.64 6.72
N ILE A 131 8.03 7.18 5.55
CA ILE A 131 8.68 6.84 4.29
C ILE A 131 9.54 8.04 3.88
N GLU A 132 10.80 7.81 3.54
CA GLU A 132 11.64 8.85 2.93
C GLU A 132 11.32 8.93 1.43
N ILE A 133 11.35 10.15 0.87
CA ILE A 133 11.03 10.38 -0.54
C ILE A 133 11.95 9.59 -1.50
N GLY A 134 13.18 9.28 -1.04
CA GLY A 134 14.18 8.49 -1.76
C GLY A 134 14.00 6.98 -1.65
N ASP A 135 13.05 6.48 -0.87
CA ASP A 135 12.84 5.06 -0.70
C ASP A 135 12.35 4.40 -2.00
N ASN A 136 12.90 3.22 -2.29
CA ASN A 136 12.39 2.43 -3.41
C ASN A 136 11.03 1.80 -3.07
N MET A 137 10.21 1.57 -4.10
CA MET A 137 8.85 1.09 -3.92
C MET A 137 8.76 -0.31 -3.27
N GLU A 138 9.79 -1.14 -3.43
CA GLU A 138 9.85 -2.44 -2.76
C GLU A 138 9.96 -2.28 -1.24
N ASN A 139 10.79 -1.35 -0.75
CA ASN A 139 10.91 -1.04 0.69
C ASN A 139 9.64 -0.40 1.24
N VAL A 140 8.99 0.46 0.46
CA VAL A 140 7.70 1.05 0.81
C VAL A 140 6.66 -0.05 1.02
N MET A 141 6.55 -1.00 0.10
CA MET A 141 5.63 -2.13 0.23
C MET A 141 5.93 -3.01 1.45
N LYS A 142 7.21 -3.33 1.70
CA LYS A 142 7.63 -4.06 2.92
C LYS A 142 7.24 -3.31 4.20
N THR A 143 7.34 -1.98 4.18
CA THR A 143 6.94 -1.15 5.34
C THR A 143 5.43 -1.19 5.54
N PHE A 144 4.63 -1.14 4.48
CA PHE A 144 3.19 -1.34 4.55
C PHE A 144 2.79 -2.71 5.11
N ASP A 145 3.48 -3.76 4.69
CA ASP A 145 3.20 -5.13 5.14
C ASP A 145 3.58 -5.30 6.62
N ARG A 146 4.73 -4.76 7.04
CA ARG A 146 5.19 -4.81 8.42
C ARG A 146 4.27 -4.04 9.38
N THR A 147 3.78 -2.87 8.95
CA THR A 147 2.98 -1.97 9.81
C THR A 147 1.50 -2.23 9.72
N ASN A 148 1.05 -2.97 8.72
CA ASN A 148 -0.36 -3.16 8.37
C ASN A 148 -1.15 -1.84 8.20
N ALA A 149 -0.43 -0.74 7.93
CA ALA A 149 -1.03 0.57 7.69
C ALA A 149 -1.71 0.63 6.32
N TRP A 150 -2.67 1.53 6.15
CA TRP A 150 -3.28 1.87 4.86
C TRP A 150 -2.64 3.09 4.22
N ASN A 151 -2.17 4.02 5.05
CA ASN A 151 -1.51 5.26 4.65
C ASN A 151 -0.26 5.45 5.50
N LEU A 152 0.82 5.91 4.87
CA LEU A 152 2.06 6.26 5.54
C LEU A 152 2.50 7.66 5.11
N PRO A 153 2.97 8.50 6.04
CA PRO A 153 3.49 9.82 5.70
C PRO A 153 4.83 9.69 4.98
N VAL A 154 5.01 10.53 3.99
CA VAL A 154 6.27 10.70 3.26
C VAL A 154 6.95 11.96 3.75
N VAL A 155 8.24 11.83 4.05
CA VAL A 155 9.06 12.93 4.53
C VAL A 155 10.32 13.07 3.66
N GLU A 156 10.88 14.27 3.67
CA GLU A 156 12.20 14.60 3.10
C GLU A 156 13.00 15.34 4.16
N ASN A 157 14.07 14.73 4.65
CA ASN A 157 14.88 15.30 5.74
C ASN A 157 14.03 15.70 6.97
N GLY A 158 13.03 14.89 7.32
CA GLY A 158 12.11 15.12 8.43
C GLY A 158 10.91 16.03 8.10
N LYS A 159 10.94 16.77 6.98
CA LYS A 159 9.83 17.62 6.54
C LYS A 159 8.74 16.79 5.88
N TYR A 160 7.52 17.12 6.19
CA TYR A 160 6.34 16.49 5.61
C TYR A 160 6.18 16.87 4.12
N ILE A 161 5.96 15.86 3.26
CA ILE A 161 5.76 16.05 1.82
C ILE A 161 4.35 15.64 1.39
N GLY A 162 3.77 14.63 2.05
CA GLY A 162 2.48 14.08 1.68
C GLY A 162 2.26 12.71 2.31
N PHE A 163 1.29 11.98 1.81
CA PHE A 163 1.04 10.58 2.17
C PHE A 163 1.14 9.68 0.96
N VAL A 164 1.48 8.44 1.22
CA VAL A 164 1.33 7.35 0.26
C VAL A 164 0.32 6.34 0.80
N SER A 165 -0.58 5.84 -0.06
CA SER A 165 -1.58 4.85 0.31
C SER A 165 -1.39 3.54 -0.46
N LYS A 166 -1.74 2.40 0.16
CA LYS A 166 -1.76 1.09 -0.53
C LYS A 166 -2.62 1.14 -1.79
N SER A 167 -3.78 1.80 -1.73
CA SER A 167 -4.69 1.92 -2.87
C SER A 167 -4.09 2.74 -4.02
N LYS A 168 -3.38 3.82 -3.73
CA LYS A 168 -2.74 4.64 -4.75
C LYS A 168 -1.61 3.88 -5.45
N ILE A 169 -0.76 3.19 -4.67
CA ILE A 169 0.29 2.32 -5.22
C ILE A 169 -0.33 1.25 -6.11
N PHE A 170 -1.36 0.55 -5.63
CA PHE A 170 -2.01 -0.51 -6.38
C PHE A 170 -2.65 -0.02 -7.68
N ASN A 171 -3.31 1.13 -7.66
CA ASN A 171 -3.89 1.73 -8.86
C ASN A 171 -2.81 2.15 -9.88
N SER A 172 -1.70 2.71 -9.42
CA SER A 172 -0.57 3.07 -10.27
C SER A 172 0.12 1.82 -10.84
N TYR A 173 0.31 0.79 -10.04
CA TYR A 173 0.82 -0.51 -10.45
C TYR A 173 -0.06 -1.13 -11.56
N ARG A 174 -1.39 -1.17 -11.40
CA ARG A 174 -2.32 -1.68 -12.41
C ARG A 174 -2.28 -0.87 -13.72
N ARG A 175 -2.05 0.44 -13.64
CA ARG A 175 -1.91 1.30 -14.82
C ARG A 175 -0.67 0.95 -15.61
N VAL A 176 0.47 0.78 -14.94
CA VAL A 176 1.72 0.37 -15.56
C VAL A 176 1.60 -1.01 -16.20
N LEU A 177 1.00 -1.99 -15.49
CA LEU A 177 0.78 -3.34 -16.04
C LEU A 177 -0.03 -3.34 -17.35
N ARG A 178 -1.07 -2.51 -17.44
CA ARG A 178 -1.88 -2.43 -18.66
C ARG A 178 -1.05 -1.98 -19.86
N HIS A 179 -0.21 -0.97 -19.69
CA HIS A 179 0.68 -0.52 -20.77
C HIS A 179 1.67 -1.58 -21.26
N PHE A 180 2.06 -2.53 -20.39
CA PHE A 180 2.94 -3.64 -20.77
C PHE A 180 2.19 -4.88 -21.28
N SER A 181 0.86 -4.88 -21.24
CA SER A 181 0.04 -6.01 -21.72
C SER A 181 -0.59 -5.76 -23.10
N ASP A 182 -0.59 -4.51 -23.56
CA ASP A 182 -1.15 -4.09 -24.84
C ASP A 182 -0.11 -4.07 -25.98
N ASP A 183 1.16 -4.44 -25.70
CA ASP A 183 2.24 -4.73 -26.63
C ASP A 183 2.49 -6.26 -26.73
#